data_dd6a035e15d047df46179a223501f0fb
#
_entry.id   dd6a035e15d047df46179a223501f0fb
#
_cell.length_a   1.000
_cell.length_b   1.000
_cell.length_c   1.000
_cell.angle_alpha   90.00
_cell.angle_beta   90.00
_cell.angle_gamma   90.00
#
_symmetry.space_group_name_H-M   'P 1'
#
loop_
_entity.id
_entity.type
_entity.pdbx_description
1 polymer ?
#
loop_
_entity_poly.entity_id
_entity_poly.type
_entity_poly.pdbx_seq_one_letter_code
_entity_poly.pdbx_strand_id
1 'polypeptide(L)'
;MDRARLVRLLPYGAAAIAVAFVCLAVFVALEQQTVAGLWSHAVDYVEGKWRRILYSGGGQMLIFTILLMIMELFFLKWEKTTICGVFVRRNTTAITDLGFMIAYLTQFKLLVQYLTTLGLAYAGAKLAQLLPPYLGSYRWELPSEGVLQVTAGFAVFYLVFSFVGYWQHRLMHWRGFWQLHRFHHAATELNILTGFRDNPAEAITSGLVALSPMVFLKVPDAGLFAAYVLANQVISSLQHSELPWSYGWVGRWLVASPQMHQIHHSIDEEHRDRNFAVCPLWDRLFGTWYDGPNRPSAYGIPDRAHVERPLTQWMIDIWIFYREIVRSVVGMLQRIRTFSSVTQQTSQAAETPASVPAE
;
A
#
# COMPACT_ATOMS: atom_id res chain seq x y z
N MET A 1 7.49 34.02 21.29
CA MET A 1 7.74 33.42 19.93
C MET A 1 6.45 33.57 19.16
N ASP A 2 6.47 34.26 18.02
CA ASP A 2 5.28 34.59 17.25
C ASP A 2 4.62 33.29 16.69
N ARG A 3 3.29 33.16 16.87
CA ARG A 3 2.48 32.03 16.45
C ARG A 3 2.64 31.71 14.94
N ALA A 4 2.84 32.76 14.13
CA ALA A 4 3.09 32.64 12.69
C ALA A 4 4.48 32.03 12.38
N ARG A 5 5.46 32.23 13.24
CA ARG A 5 6.80 31.61 13.12
C ARG A 5 6.77 30.13 13.51
N LEU A 6 6.00 29.81 14.55
CA LEU A 6 5.80 28.40 14.97
C LEU A 6 5.12 27.60 13.86
N VAL A 7 4.06 28.12 13.23
CA VAL A 7 3.34 27.46 12.13
C VAL A 7 4.22 27.22 10.92
N ARG A 8 5.17 28.13 10.62
CA ARG A 8 6.13 27.93 9.51
C ARG A 8 7.22 26.89 9.81
N LEU A 9 7.53 26.65 11.08
CA LEU A 9 8.53 25.65 11.50
C LEU A 9 7.92 24.24 11.69
N LEU A 10 6.60 24.15 11.88
CA LEU A 10 5.89 22.88 12.06
C LEU A 10 6.14 21.83 10.94
N PRO A 11 6.16 22.20 9.63
CA PRO A 11 6.43 21.22 8.57
C PRO A 11 7.84 20.62 8.66
N TYR A 12 8.81 21.41 9.09
CA TYR A 12 10.21 20.94 9.27
C TYR A 12 10.36 20.10 10.53
N GLY A 13 9.64 20.45 11.61
CA GLY A 13 9.56 19.63 12.81
C GLY A 13 8.93 18.28 12.54
N ALA A 14 7.87 18.24 11.74
CA ALA A 14 7.20 17.00 11.37
C ALA A 14 8.05 16.12 10.44
N ALA A 15 8.77 16.71 9.47
CA ALA A 15 9.72 15.99 8.64
C ALA A 15 10.87 15.43 9.49
N ALA A 16 11.36 16.21 10.47
CA ALA A 16 12.39 15.75 11.40
C ALA A 16 11.87 14.59 12.28
N ILE A 17 10.62 14.64 12.74
CA ILE A 17 9.99 13.55 13.50
C ILE A 17 9.83 12.31 12.61
N ALA A 18 9.36 12.43 11.38
CA ALA A 18 9.22 11.31 10.45
C ALA A 18 10.59 10.67 10.13
N VAL A 19 11.60 11.50 9.87
CA VAL A 19 12.99 11.03 9.68
C VAL A 19 13.53 10.39 10.96
N ALA A 20 13.29 10.97 12.15
CA ALA A 20 13.70 10.39 13.41
C ALA A 20 13.01 9.04 13.69
N PHE A 21 11.74 8.88 13.32
CA PHE A 21 11.04 7.58 13.40
C PHE A 21 11.61 6.55 12.43
N VAL A 22 11.94 6.94 11.20
CA VAL A 22 12.62 6.05 10.25
C VAL A 22 14.01 5.69 10.74
N CYS A 23 14.79 6.67 11.24
CA CYS A 23 16.10 6.43 11.82
C CYS A 23 16.00 5.56 13.10
N LEU A 24 14.99 5.75 13.93
CA LEU A 24 14.75 4.94 15.12
C LEU A 24 14.34 3.51 14.74
N ALA A 25 13.50 3.33 13.72
CA ALA A 25 13.14 2.01 13.22
C ALA A 25 14.36 1.28 12.64
N VAL A 26 15.20 1.98 11.87
CA VAL A 26 16.49 1.46 11.37
C VAL A 26 17.46 1.19 12.50
N PHE A 27 17.58 2.10 13.47
CA PHE A 27 18.43 1.93 14.66
C PHE A 27 17.97 0.74 15.52
N VAL A 28 16.67 0.60 15.78
CA VAL A 28 16.10 -0.55 16.50
C VAL A 28 16.34 -1.86 15.75
N ALA A 29 16.28 -1.85 14.42
CA ALA A 29 16.57 -3.02 13.60
C ALA A 29 18.07 -3.39 13.62
N LEU A 30 18.96 -2.38 13.63
CA LEU A 30 20.42 -2.58 13.67
C LEU A 30 20.93 -2.94 15.07
N GLU A 31 20.29 -2.43 16.14
CA GLU A 31 20.68 -2.61 17.56
C GLU A 31 19.88 -3.70 18.28
N GLN A 32 19.13 -4.54 17.57
CA GLN A 32 18.28 -5.57 18.19
C GLN A 32 19.02 -6.47 19.21
N GLN A 33 20.32 -6.67 19.07
CA GLN A 33 21.10 -7.46 20.03
C GLN A 33 21.40 -6.72 21.32
N THR A 34 21.67 -5.41 21.27
CA THR A 34 22.09 -4.61 22.46
C THR A 34 20.88 -4.12 23.26
N VAL A 35 19.83 -3.65 22.58
CA VAL A 35 18.58 -3.24 23.24
C VAL A 35 17.82 -4.45 23.79
N ALA A 36 17.84 -5.60 23.10
CA ALA A 36 17.28 -6.84 23.64
C ALA A 36 17.98 -7.32 24.90
N GLY A 37 19.29 -7.11 25.03
CA GLY A 37 20.06 -7.43 26.22
C GLY A 37 19.68 -6.57 27.44
N LEU A 38 19.46 -5.27 27.27
CA LEU A 38 19.05 -4.37 28.35
C LEU A 38 17.57 -4.53 28.74
N TRP A 39 16.68 -4.83 27.77
CA TRP A 39 15.28 -5.09 28.02
C TRP A 39 15.01 -6.52 28.51
N SER A 40 15.88 -7.50 28.20
CA SER A 40 15.69 -8.89 28.65
C SER A 40 15.54 -9.00 30.15
N HIS A 41 16.35 -8.28 30.92
CA HIS A 41 16.27 -8.29 32.38
C HIS A 41 15.03 -7.61 32.98
N ALA A 42 14.48 -6.62 32.30
CA ALA A 42 13.25 -5.93 32.74
C ALA A 42 11.98 -6.67 32.28
N VAL A 43 12.04 -7.40 31.20
CA VAL A 43 10.88 -8.04 30.53
C VAL A 43 10.76 -9.53 30.92
N ASP A 44 11.83 -10.20 31.39
CA ASP A 44 11.73 -11.54 31.97
C ASP A 44 10.78 -11.59 33.18
N TYR A 45 10.50 -10.43 33.75
CA TYR A 45 9.55 -10.27 34.87
C TYR A 45 8.09 -10.10 34.40
N VAL A 46 7.86 -9.75 33.13
CA VAL A 46 6.51 -9.62 32.58
C VAL A 46 6.29 -10.80 31.65
N GLU A 47 5.46 -11.74 32.14
CA GLU A 47 5.14 -13.03 31.53
C GLU A 47 5.32 -13.13 30.00
N GLY A 48 5.97 -14.19 29.52
CA GLY A 48 6.36 -14.42 28.11
C GLY A 48 5.26 -14.37 27.04
N LYS A 49 3.99 -14.19 27.47
CA LYS A 49 2.86 -13.89 26.57
C LYS A 49 2.88 -12.46 26.03
N TRP A 50 3.21 -11.47 26.86
CA TRP A 50 3.24 -10.05 26.45
C TRP A 50 4.41 -9.78 25.50
N ARG A 51 5.52 -10.46 25.71
CA ARG A 51 6.68 -10.39 24.82
C ARG A 51 6.30 -10.75 23.38
N ARG A 52 5.60 -11.87 23.16
CA ARG A 52 5.18 -12.30 21.84
C ARG A 52 4.22 -11.31 21.16
N ILE A 53 3.37 -10.64 21.90
CA ILE A 53 2.45 -9.65 21.35
C ILE A 53 3.21 -8.36 20.98
N LEU A 54 4.03 -7.83 21.87
CA LEU A 54 4.75 -6.56 21.66
C LEU A 54 5.83 -6.66 20.58
N TYR A 55 6.48 -7.81 20.44
CA TYR A 55 7.51 -8.04 19.42
C TYR A 55 6.96 -8.67 18.13
N SER A 56 5.67 -8.99 18.09
CA SER A 56 5.03 -9.35 16.82
C SER A 56 4.87 -8.11 15.95
N GLY A 57 4.94 -8.27 14.62
CA GLY A 57 4.67 -7.17 13.69
C GLY A 57 3.33 -6.47 13.95
N GLY A 58 2.30 -7.22 14.40
CA GLY A 58 1.00 -6.67 14.80
C GLY A 58 1.06 -5.81 16.07
N GLY A 59 1.84 -6.21 17.07
CA GLY A 59 2.00 -5.44 18.30
C GLY A 59 2.74 -4.12 18.09
N GLN A 60 3.83 -4.15 17.34
CA GLN A 60 4.56 -2.95 16.92
C GLN A 60 3.64 -1.99 16.18
N MET A 61 2.85 -2.53 15.24
CA MET A 61 1.88 -1.77 14.49
C MET A 61 0.83 -1.09 15.38
N LEU A 62 0.28 -1.81 16.36
CA LEU A 62 -0.66 -1.25 17.32
C LEU A 62 -0.03 -0.10 18.13
N ILE A 63 1.20 -0.28 18.63
CA ILE A 63 1.91 0.76 19.38
C ILE A 63 2.09 2.02 18.51
N PHE A 64 2.60 1.87 17.27
CA PHE A 64 2.77 3.00 16.37
C PHE A 64 1.45 3.68 16.03
N THR A 65 0.38 2.91 15.78
CA THR A 65 -0.95 3.48 15.52
C THR A 65 -1.43 4.31 16.71
N ILE A 66 -1.28 3.81 17.94
CA ILE A 66 -1.64 4.56 19.15
C ILE A 66 -0.79 5.83 19.29
N LEU A 67 0.52 5.75 19.05
CA LEU A 67 1.40 6.92 19.11
C LEU A 67 1.01 7.98 18.06
N LEU A 68 0.66 7.55 16.86
CA LEU A 68 0.19 8.46 15.81
C LEU A 68 -1.17 9.09 16.18
N MET A 69 -2.09 8.34 16.77
CA MET A 69 -3.37 8.88 17.27
C MET A 69 -3.15 9.89 18.42
N ILE A 70 -2.19 9.63 19.31
CA ILE A 70 -1.79 10.59 20.34
C ILE A 70 -1.19 11.84 19.69
N MET A 71 -0.34 11.68 18.68
CA MET A 71 0.24 12.80 17.95
C MET A 71 -0.83 13.69 17.30
N GLU A 72 -1.89 13.13 16.75
CA GLU A 72 -3.02 13.93 16.21
C GLU A 72 -3.59 14.89 17.25
N LEU A 73 -3.65 14.52 18.53
CA LEU A 73 -4.18 15.40 19.60
C LEU A 73 -3.37 16.69 19.77
N PHE A 74 -2.09 16.69 19.38
CA PHE A 74 -1.24 17.89 19.46
C PHE A 74 -1.32 18.79 18.22
N PHE A 75 -1.66 18.21 17.06
CA PHE A 75 -1.57 18.91 15.78
C PHE A 75 -2.91 19.18 15.11
N LEU A 76 -3.96 18.44 15.47
CA LEU A 76 -5.29 18.63 14.93
C LEU A 76 -6.25 19.24 15.97
N LYS A 77 -7.33 19.81 15.47
CA LYS A 77 -8.50 20.11 16.32
C LYS A 77 -9.13 18.79 16.73
N TRP A 78 -9.66 18.72 17.94
CA TRP A 78 -10.26 17.49 18.50
C TRP A 78 -11.22 16.81 17.54
N GLU A 79 -12.09 17.59 16.88
CA GLU A 79 -13.11 17.07 15.96
C GLU A 79 -12.52 16.36 14.73
N LYS A 80 -11.24 16.64 14.39
CA LYS A 80 -10.53 16.05 13.25
C LYS A 80 -9.65 14.87 13.63
N THR A 81 -9.57 14.53 14.90
CA THR A 81 -8.74 13.39 15.34
C THR A 81 -9.43 12.06 15.10
N THR A 82 -8.64 11.03 14.83
CA THR A 82 -9.11 9.65 14.69
C THR A 82 -9.91 9.20 15.93
N ILE A 83 -9.44 9.53 17.13
CA ILE A 83 -10.11 9.20 18.40
C ILE A 83 -11.53 9.80 18.45
N CYS A 84 -11.67 11.07 18.12
CA CYS A 84 -12.97 11.72 18.07
C CYS A 84 -13.88 11.10 17.00
N GLY A 85 -13.35 10.81 15.82
CA GLY A 85 -14.08 10.16 14.73
C GLY A 85 -14.67 8.81 15.13
N VAL A 86 -13.87 7.97 15.80
CA VAL A 86 -14.28 6.62 16.22
C VAL A 86 -15.22 6.65 17.43
N PHE A 87 -14.83 7.32 18.52
CA PHE A 87 -15.48 7.11 19.81
C PHE A 87 -16.55 8.17 20.13
N VAL A 88 -16.46 9.37 19.57
CA VAL A 88 -17.37 10.48 19.85
C VAL A 88 -18.36 10.72 18.71
N ARG A 89 -17.86 11.05 17.52
CA ARG A 89 -18.71 11.29 16.34
C ARG A 89 -19.28 10.00 15.76
N ARG A 90 -18.65 8.87 16.06
CA ARG A 90 -19.03 7.54 15.54
C ARG A 90 -19.19 7.55 14.02
N ASN A 91 -18.24 8.18 13.35
CA ASN A 91 -18.24 8.26 11.90
C ASN A 91 -18.14 6.85 11.30
N THR A 92 -19.01 6.54 10.34
CA THR A 92 -19.06 5.20 9.72
C THR A 92 -17.73 4.81 9.08
N THR A 93 -17.04 5.76 8.44
CA THR A 93 -15.71 5.53 7.87
C THR A 93 -14.71 5.14 8.96
N ALA A 94 -14.59 5.95 10.02
CA ALA A 94 -13.63 5.69 11.09
C ALA A 94 -13.90 4.38 11.85
N ILE A 95 -15.19 4.03 12.07
CA ILE A 95 -15.57 2.75 12.69
C ILE A 95 -15.22 1.57 11.77
N THR A 96 -15.49 1.71 10.47
CA THR A 96 -15.12 0.69 9.48
C THR A 96 -13.62 0.48 9.46
N ASP A 97 -12.84 1.55 9.45
CA ASP A 97 -11.37 1.50 9.45
C ASP A 97 -10.82 0.83 10.72
N LEU A 98 -11.43 1.12 11.89
CA LEU A 98 -11.12 0.41 13.14
C LEU A 98 -11.40 -1.09 13.02
N GLY A 99 -12.52 -1.48 12.41
CA GLY A 99 -12.86 -2.88 12.16
C GLY A 99 -11.81 -3.60 11.30
N PHE A 100 -11.31 -2.93 10.26
CA PHE A 100 -10.23 -3.46 9.41
C PHE A 100 -8.88 -3.55 10.13
N MET A 101 -8.55 -2.57 10.98
CA MET A 101 -7.37 -2.66 11.84
C MET A 101 -7.47 -3.86 12.80
N ILE A 102 -8.62 -4.08 13.44
CA ILE A 102 -8.83 -5.23 14.32
C ILE A 102 -8.71 -6.54 13.53
N ALA A 103 -9.29 -6.62 12.33
CA ALA A 103 -9.16 -7.80 11.45
C ALA A 103 -7.69 -8.07 11.06
N TYR A 104 -6.89 -7.01 10.86
CA TYR A 104 -5.45 -7.12 10.64
C TYR A 104 -4.72 -7.66 11.88
N LEU A 105 -4.94 -7.06 13.06
CA LEU A 105 -4.29 -7.44 14.31
C LEU A 105 -4.63 -8.86 14.77
N THR A 106 -5.87 -9.32 14.50
CA THR A 106 -6.33 -10.67 14.83
C THR A 106 -5.95 -11.72 13.79
N GLN A 107 -5.24 -11.33 12.74
CA GLN A 107 -4.90 -12.19 11.59
C GLN A 107 -6.12 -12.69 10.81
N PHE A 108 -7.32 -12.25 11.13
CA PHE A 108 -8.56 -12.60 10.41
C PHE A 108 -8.48 -12.16 8.95
N LYS A 109 -7.82 -11.03 8.69
CA LYS A 109 -7.55 -10.55 7.34
C LYS A 109 -6.83 -11.58 6.49
N LEU A 110 -5.85 -12.34 7.01
CA LEU A 110 -5.12 -13.36 6.26
C LEU A 110 -6.03 -14.50 5.81
N LEU A 111 -6.94 -14.94 6.68
CA LEU A 111 -7.94 -15.95 6.30
C LEU A 111 -8.82 -15.43 5.16
N VAL A 112 -9.32 -14.21 5.29
CA VAL A 112 -10.17 -13.59 4.26
C VAL A 112 -9.38 -13.39 2.96
N GLN A 113 -8.13 -12.98 3.02
CA GLN A 113 -7.24 -12.89 1.86
C GLN A 113 -7.07 -14.24 1.17
N TYR A 114 -6.82 -15.30 1.93
CA TYR A 114 -6.68 -16.65 1.39
C TYR A 114 -7.94 -17.07 0.62
N LEU A 115 -9.12 -16.88 1.23
CA LEU A 115 -10.41 -17.23 0.63
C LEU A 115 -10.72 -16.36 -0.60
N THR A 116 -10.55 -15.05 -0.51
CA THR A 116 -10.91 -14.10 -1.57
C THR A 116 -9.94 -14.13 -2.75
N THR A 117 -8.71 -14.52 -2.55
CA THR A 117 -7.72 -14.70 -3.62
C THR A 117 -7.69 -16.13 -4.17
N LEU A 118 -8.57 -17.02 -3.70
CA LEU A 118 -8.57 -18.45 -4.05
C LEU A 118 -7.19 -19.11 -3.84
N GLY A 119 -6.49 -18.67 -2.80
CA GLY A 119 -5.15 -19.14 -2.47
C GLY A 119 -4.02 -18.58 -3.36
N LEU A 120 -4.31 -17.74 -4.37
CA LEU A 120 -3.28 -17.21 -5.30
C LEU A 120 -2.23 -16.36 -4.58
N ALA A 121 -2.63 -15.54 -3.60
CA ALA A 121 -1.68 -14.77 -2.80
C ALA A 121 -0.73 -15.67 -2.01
N TYR A 122 -1.24 -16.76 -1.43
CA TYR A 122 -0.44 -17.77 -0.73
C TYR A 122 0.49 -18.51 -1.69
N ALA A 123 -0.02 -18.97 -2.85
CA ALA A 123 0.77 -19.63 -3.86
C ALA A 123 1.91 -18.72 -4.38
N GLY A 124 1.62 -17.45 -4.61
CA GLY A 124 2.62 -16.44 -4.98
C GLY A 124 3.70 -16.27 -3.92
N ALA A 125 3.32 -16.18 -2.65
CA ALA A 125 4.27 -16.09 -1.54
C ALA A 125 5.15 -17.35 -1.43
N LYS A 126 4.60 -18.54 -1.66
CA LYS A 126 5.37 -19.80 -1.71
C LYS A 126 6.32 -19.84 -2.89
N LEU A 127 5.86 -19.44 -4.08
CA LEU A 127 6.72 -19.35 -5.26
C LEU A 127 7.90 -18.41 -5.03
N ALA A 128 7.68 -17.27 -4.40
CA ALA A 128 8.75 -16.33 -4.05
C ALA A 128 9.78 -16.92 -3.09
N GLN A 129 9.38 -17.78 -2.18
CA GLN A 129 10.31 -18.50 -1.29
C GLN A 129 11.14 -19.55 -2.04
N LEU A 130 10.60 -20.12 -3.12
CA LEU A 130 11.27 -21.15 -3.93
C LEU A 130 12.19 -20.56 -5.00
N LEU A 131 11.92 -19.36 -5.50
CA LEU A 131 12.70 -18.71 -6.57
C LEU A 131 14.15 -18.32 -6.18
N PRO A 132 14.45 -17.84 -4.95
CA PRO A 132 15.78 -17.36 -4.59
C PRO A 132 16.94 -18.33 -4.87
N PRO A 133 16.84 -19.65 -4.64
CA PRO A 133 17.92 -20.58 -4.95
C PRO A 133 18.30 -20.61 -6.44
N TYR A 134 17.31 -20.37 -7.32
CA TYR A 134 17.51 -20.38 -8.77
C TYR A 134 18.00 -19.03 -9.33
N LEU A 135 17.79 -17.95 -8.58
CA LEU A 135 18.16 -16.59 -8.97
C LEU A 135 19.42 -16.06 -8.25
N GLY A 136 19.97 -16.85 -7.33
CA GLY A 136 20.98 -16.44 -6.36
C GLY A 136 22.21 -15.73 -6.95
N SER A 137 22.71 -16.18 -8.11
CA SER A 137 23.90 -15.59 -8.77
C SER A 137 23.64 -14.27 -9.50
N TYR A 138 22.37 -13.92 -9.75
CA TYR A 138 21.97 -12.73 -10.50
C TYR A 138 21.38 -11.62 -9.61
N ARG A 139 21.27 -11.87 -8.29
CA ARG A 139 20.68 -10.92 -7.36
C ARG A 139 21.76 -10.01 -6.78
N TRP A 140 21.50 -8.71 -6.84
CA TRP A 140 22.38 -7.74 -6.19
C TRP A 140 22.23 -7.84 -4.67
N GLU A 141 23.33 -8.15 -3.99
CA GLU A 141 23.38 -8.25 -2.54
C GLU A 141 23.49 -6.83 -1.94
N LEU A 142 22.53 -6.48 -1.11
CA LEU A 142 22.58 -5.22 -0.38
C LEU A 142 23.64 -5.31 0.73
N PRO A 143 24.44 -4.25 0.94
CA PRO A 143 25.45 -4.23 1.99
C PRO A 143 24.83 -4.46 3.38
N SER A 144 25.47 -5.30 4.20
CA SER A 144 25.08 -5.60 5.57
C SER A 144 25.99 -4.98 6.63
N GLU A 145 27.12 -4.40 6.20
CA GLU A 145 28.14 -3.85 7.10
C GLU A 145 28.47 -2.40 6.73
N GLY A 146 28.83 -1.61 7.75
CA GLY A 146 29.14 -0.20 7.62
C GLY A 146 27.91 0.70 7.49
N VAL A 147 27.82 1.76 8.28
CA VAL A 147 26.66 2.65 8.34
C VAL A 147 26.33 3.25 6.96
N LEU A 148 27.33 3.72 6.22
CA LEU A 148 27.13 4.34 4.91
C LEU A 148 26.59 3.32 3.89
N GLN A 149 27.17 2.12 3.87
CA GLN A 149 26.79 1.05 2.95
C GLN A 149 25.38 0.55 3.24
N VAL A 150 25.02 0.34 4.52
CA VAL A 150 23.67 -0.06 4.94
C VAL A 150 22.66 1.03 4.58
N THR A 151 22.99 2.30 4.82
CA THR A 151 22.10 3.43 4.44
C THR A 151 21.89 3.51 2.94
N ALA A 152 22.94 3.36 2.15
CA ALA A 152 22.84 3.32 0.69
C ALA A 152 22.01 2.12 0.21
N GLY A 153 22.21 0.95 0.80
CA GLY A 153 21.44 -0.25 0.53
C GLY A 153 19.95 -0.06 0.84
N PHE A 154 19.63 0.56 1.99
CA PHE A 154 18.27 0.91 2.35
C PHE A 154 17.64 1.90 1.35
N ALA A 155 18.38 2.91 0.91
CA ALA A 155 17.90 3.88 -0.09
C ALA A 155 17.57 3.19 -1.42
N VAL A 156 18.43 2.30 -1.89
CA VAL A 156 18.16 1.51 -3.12
C VAL A 156 16.94 0.62 -2.94
N PHE A 157 16.84 -0.07 -1.83
CA PHE A 157 15.70 -0.91 -1.49
C PHE A 157 14.40 -0.09 -1.47
N TYR A 158 14.41 1.07 -0.80
CA TYR A 158 13.29 2.00 -0.76
C TYR A 158 12.88 2.47 -2.17
N LEU A 159 13.84 2.85 -3.01
CA LEU A 159 13.55 3.29 -4.38
C LEU A 159 12.93 2.16 -5.21
N VAL A 160 13.49 0.95 -5.16
CA VAL A 160 12.95 -0.18 -5.92
C VAL A 160 11.55 -0.55 -5.45
N PHE A 161 11.33 -0.66 -4.13
CA PHE A 161 10.00 -0.98 -3.59
C PHE A 161 8.97 0.11 -3.88
N SER A 162 9.34 1.38 -3.71
CA SER A 162 8.42 2.48 -3.99
C SER A 162 8.13 2.63 -5.49
N PHE A 163 9.07 2.25 -6.37
CA PHE A 163 8.85 2.18 -7.82
C PHE A 163 7.77 1.13 -8.16
N VAL A 164 7.95 -0.09 -7.65
CA VAL A 164 6.98 -1.16 -7.90
C VAL A 164 5.63 -0.83 -7.26
N GLY A 165 5.65 -0.25 -6.05
CA GLY A 165 4.44 0.23 -5.36
C GLY A 165 3.69 1.31 -6.14
N TYR A 166 4.41 2.24 -6.78
CA TYR A 166 3.82 3.23 -7.69
C TYR A 166 3.04 2.57 -8.83
N TRP A 167 3.66 1.64 -9.54
CA TRP A 167 3.02 0.96 -10.66
C TRP A 167 1.86 0.08 -10.22
N GLN A 168 1.99 -0.60 -9.08
CA GLN A 168 0.88 -1.37 -8.50
C GLN A 168 -0.31 -0.45 -8.17
N HIS A 169 -0.08 0.66 -7.47
CA HIS A 169 -1.13 1.59 -7.09
C HIS A 169 -1.80 2.21 -8.33
N ARG A 170 -1.01 2.60 -9.33
CA ARG A 170 -1.52 3.08 -10.61
C ARG A 170 -2.33 2.01 -11.36
N LEU A 171 -1.92 0.74 -11.29
CA LEU A 171 -2.67 -0.39 -11.82
C LEU A 171 -4.02 -0.56 -11.12
N MET A 172 -4.06 -0.35 -9.79
CA MET A 172 -5.30 -0.43 -9.01
C MET A 172 -6.33 0.62 -9.43
N HIS A 173 -5.89 1.78 -9.98
CA HIS A 173 -6.77 2.79 -10.57
C HIS A 173 -7.21 2.45 -11.99
N TRP A 174 -6.62 1.44 -12.63
CA TRP A 174 -7.07 1.02 -13.95
C TRP A 174 -8.42 0.31 -13.86
N ARG A 175 -9.27 0.51 -14.86
CA ARG A 175 -10.67 0.03 -14.93
C ARG A 175 -10.86 -1.44 -14.49
N GLY A 176 -9.91 -2.33 -14.82
CA GLY A 176 -9.98 -3.75 -14.46
C GLY A 176 -9.79 -4.04 -12.98
N PHE A 177 -8.99 -3.23 -12.28
CA PHE A 177 -8.62 -3.43 -10.87
C PHE A 177 -9.29 -2.45 -9.90
N TRP A 178 -9.85 -1.35 -10.41
CA TRP A 178 -10.54 -0.34 -9.60
C TRP A 178 -11.58 -0.94 -8.64
N GLN A 179 -12.23 -2.03 -9.03
CA GLN A 179 -13.21 -2.72 -8.18
C GLN A 179 -12.63 -3.16 -6.83
N LEU A 180 -11.34 -3.51 -6.79
CA LEU A 180 -10.67 -3.89 -5.55
C LEU A 180 -10.26 -2.67 -4.72
N HIS A 181 -9.89 -1.56 -5.39
CA HIS A 181 -9.30 -0.38 -4.74
C HIS A 181 -10.31 0.71 -4.38
N ARG A 182 -11.47 0.75 -5.05
CA ARG A 182 -12.49 1.78 -4.80
C ARG A 182 -13.01 1.77 -3.36
N PHE A 183 -12.97 0.62 -2.67
CA PHE A 183 -13.34 0.53 -1.26
C PHE A 183 -12.39 1.36 -0.38
N HIS A 184 -11.09 1.36 -0.68
CA HIS A 184 -10.10 2.21 -0.05
C HIS A 184 -10.42 3.70 -0.26
N HIS A 185 -10.71 4.08 -1.50
CA HIS A 185 -11.10 5.46 -1.85
C HIS A 185 -12.48 5.88 -1.36
N ALA A 186 -13.33 4.97 -0.89
CA ALA A 186 -14.65 5.31 -0.42
C ALA A 186 -14.69 5.95 0.99
N ALA A 187 -13.55 6.14 1.62
CA ALA A 187 -13.44 6.87 2.88
C ALA A 187 -13.87 8.33 2.71
N THR A 188 -14.89 8.77 3.45
CA THR A 188 -15.40 10.16 3.40
C THR A 188 -14.68 11.10 4.37
N GLU A 189 -13.89 10.54 5.27
CA GLU A 189 -12.96 11.23 6.15
C GLU A 189 -11.67 10.42 6.19
N LEU A 190 -10.53 11.08 6.10
CA LEU A 190 -9.24 10.42 6.25
C LEU A 190 -8.82 10.45 7.72
N ASN A 191 -8.26 9.35 8.18
CA ASN A 191 -7.76 9.20 9.55
C ASN A 191 -6.61 8.18 9.57
N ILE A 192 -5.88 8.11 10.68
CA ILE A 192 -4.72 7.19 10.85
C ILE A 192 -5.06 5.73 10.52
N LEU A 193 -6.29 5.31 10.70
CA LEU A 193 -6.73 3.93 10.47
C LEU A 193 -7.10 3.65 9.01
N THR A 194 -7.28 4.68 8.18
CA THR A 194 -7.73 4.52 6.78
C THR A 194 -6.73 3.72 5.96
N GLY A 195 -5.44 3.73 6.33
CA GLY A 195 -4.42 2.87 5.72
C GLY A 195 -4.66 1.36 5.89
N PHE A 196 -5.57 0.93 6.78
CA PHE A 196 -5.96 -0.48 6.93
C PHE A 196 -7.19 -0.84 6.08
N ARG A 197 -7.87 0.16 5.50
CA ARG A 197 -9.08 0.02 4.70
C ARG A 197 -8.74 -0.45 3.30
N ASP A 198 -8.54 -1.73 3.11
CA ASP A 198 -8.26 -2.33 1.81
C ASP A 198 -9.22 -3.49 1.51
N ASN A 199 -9.29 -3.85 0.24
CA ASN A 199 -9.98 -5.07 -0.16
C ASN A 199 -8.98 -6.24 -0.06
N PRO A 200 -9.26 -7.32 0.69
CA PRO A 200 -8.32 -8.44 0.83
C PRO A 200 -7.90 -9.08 -0.50
N ALA A 201 -8.73 -8.99 -1.54
CA ALA A 201 -8.35 -9.49 -2.86
C ALA A 201 -7.24 -8.65 -3.51
N GLU A 202 -6.95 -7.43 -3.04
CA GLU A 202 -5.75 -6.66 -3.44
C GLU A 202 -4.45 -7.41 -3.12
N ALA A 203 -4.49 -8.37 -2.21
CA ALA A 203 -3.34 -9.21 -1.91
C ALA A 203 -2.79 -9.96 -3.15
N ILE A 204 -3.58 -10.12 -4.21
CA ILE A 204 -3.10 -10.65 -5.51
C ILE A 204 -2.03 -9.71 -6.08
N THR A 205 -2.28 -8.40 -6.11
CA THR A 205 -1.36 -7.40 -6.67
C THR A 205 -0.28 -6.99 -5.69
N SER A 206 -0.62 -6.75 -4.43
CA SER A 206 0.35 -6.38 -3.39
C SER A 206 1.34 -7.49 -3.08
N GLY A 207 0.95 -8.76 -3.21
CA GLY A 207 1.87 -9.90 -3.17
C GLY A 207 2.92 -9.83 -4.29
N LEU A 208 2.51 -9.53 -5.52
CA LEU A 208 3.45 -9.36 -6.64
C LEU A 208 4.41 -8.20 -6.40
N VAL A 209 3.94 -7.09 -5.83
CA VAL A 209 4.78 -5.94 -5.46
C VAL A 209 5.80 -6.32 -4.40
N ALA A 210 5.37 -7.00 -3.34
CA ALA A 210 6.28 -7.40 -2.28
C ALA A 210 7.37 -8.38 -2.76
N LEU A 211 7.08 -9.18 -3.79
CA LEU A 211 7.98 -10.21 -4.30
C LEU A 211 8.91 -9.73 -5.40
N SER A 212 8.45 -8.80 -6.26
CA SER A 212 9.21 -8.39 -7.44
C SER A 212 10.58 -7.78 -7.11
N PRO A 213 10.75 -6.91 -6.09
CA PRO A 213 12.08 -6.43 -5.74
C PRO A 213 13.00 -7.54 -5.22
N MET A 214 12.45 -8.57 -4.56
CA MET A 214 13.24 -9.70 -4.06
C MET A 214 13.76 -10.61 -5.17
N VAL A 215 13.24 -10.49 -6.39
CA VAL A 215 13.79 -11.15 -7.56
C VAL A 215 15.16 -10.54 -7.92
N PHE A 216 15.32 -9.23 -7.75
CA PHE A 216 16.54 -8.49 -8.14
C PHE A 216 17.46 -8.19 -6.96
N LEU A 217 16.92 -8.08 -5.75
CA LEU A 217 17.65 -7.70 -4.55
C LEU A 217 17.71 -8.87 -3.57
N LYS A 218 18.91 -9.16 -3.07
CA LYS A 218 19.12 -10.05 -1.94
C LYS A 218 19.21 -9.18 -0.69
N VAL A 219 18.18 -9.21 0.14
CA VAL A 219 18.17 -8.52 1.44
C VAL A 219 18.87 -9.42 2.44
N PRO A 220 20.03 -9.01 2.97
CA PRO A 220 20.85 -9.89 3.81
C PRO A 220 20.23 -10.10 5.20
N ASP A 221 19.41 -9.16 5.67
CA ASP A 221 18.87 -9.16 7.02
C ASP A 221 17.34 -9.03 7.03
N ALA A 222 16.68 -9.98 7.71
CA ALA A 222 15.24 -9.93 7.93
C ALA A 222 14.80 -8.70 8.76
N GLY A 223 15.66 -8.17 9.63
CA GLY A 223 15.43 -6.96 10.41
C GLY A 223 15.32 -5.71 9.53
N LEU A 224 16.18 -5.57 8.51
CA LEU A 224 16.12 -4.48 7.55
C LEU A 224 14.81 -4.49 6.75
N PHE A 225 14.37 -5.68 6.33
CA PHE A 225 13.08 -5.83 5.66
C PHE A 225 11.90 -5.46 6.59
N ALA A 226 11.93 -5.95 7.83
CA ALA A 226 10.91 -5.64 8.84
C ALA A 226 10.86 -4.13 9.14
N ALA A 227 12.01 -3.47 9.26
CA ALA A 227 12.11 -2.02 9.45
C ALA A 227 11.49 -1.25 8.28
N TYR A 228 11.75 -1.69 7.05
CA TYR A 228 11.13 -1.08 5.87
C TYR A 228 9.61 -1.22 5.88
N VAL A 229 9.08 -2.42 6.15
CA VAL A 229 7.64 -2.66 6.22
C VAL A 229 6.99 -1.78 7.28
N LEU A 230 7.61 -1.67 8.46
CA LEU A 230 7.13 -0.83 9.55
C LEU A 230 7.16 0.66 9.17
N ALA A 231 8.28 1.13 8.60
CA ALA A 231 8.40 2.52 8.14
C ALA A 231 7.35 2.86 7.07
N ASN A 232 7.15 1.97 6.10
CA ASN A 232 6.14 2.14 5.06
C ASN A 232 4.72 2.22 5.64
N GLN A 233 4.41 1.41 6.66
CA GLN A 233 3.11 1.46 7.32
C GLN A 233 2.91 2.74 8.13
N VAL A 234 3.93 3.23 8.84
CA VAL A 234 3.86 4.53 9.55
C VAL A 234 3.63 5.66 8.54
N ILE A 235 4.34 5.65 7.41
CA ILE A 235 4.15 6.62 6.32
C ILE A 235 2.72 6.53 5.79
N SER A 236 2.22 5.34 5.50
CA SER A 236 0.85 5.12 5.01
C SER A 236 -0.19 5.65 6.00
N SER A 237 -0.06 5.36 7.30
CA SER A 237 -0.97 5.87 8.32
C SER A 237 -0.96 7.40 8.40
N LEU A 238 0.24 8.02 8.32
CA LEU A 238 0.38 9.48 8.29
C LEU A 238 -0.24 10.11 7.04
N GLN A 239 -0.06 9.50 5.89
CA GLN A 239 -0.62 9.96 4.61
C GLN A 239 -2.15 10.04 4.65
N HIS A 240 -2.81 9.12 5.33
CA HIS A 240 -4.25 9.10 5.47
C HIS A 240 -4.79 9.99 6.60
N SER A 241 -3.93 10.69 7.34
CA SER A 241 -4.38 11.61 8.38
C SER A 241 -4.87 12.96 7.82
N GLU A 242 -5.66 13.68 8.61
CA GLU A 242 -6.06 15.07 8.35
C GLU A 242 -4.95 16.10 8.64
N LEU A 243 -3.71 15.63 8.86
CA LEU A 243 -2.59 16.53 9.18
C LEU A 243 -2.27 17.46 8.00
N PRO A 244 -2.12 18.76 8.24
CA PRO A 244 -1.86 19.75 7.19
C PRO A 244 -0.37 19.82 6.83
N TRP A 245 0.28 18.67 6.71
CA TRP A 245 1.72 18.60 6.50
C TRP A 245 2.07 18.32 5.05
N SER A 246 2.96 19.15 4.50
CA SER A 246 3.49 18.99 3.14
C SER A 246 4.88 18.38 3.10
N TYR A 247 5.59 18.34 4.23
CA TYR A 247 7.01 17.96 4.35
C TYR A 247 7.97 18.79 3.49
N GLY A 248 7.54 19.90 2.89
CA GLY A 248 8.35 20.78 2.07
C GLY A 248 9.04 20.05 0.90
N TRP A 249 10.36 20.20 0.78
CA TRP A 249 11.14 19.53 -0.27
C TRP A 249 11.09 18.00 -0.15
N VAL A 250 11.17 17.46 1.05
CA VAL A 250 11.09 16.00 1.29
C VAL A 250 9.77 15.45 0.77
N GLY A 251 8.65 16.14 1.04
CA GLY A 251 7.32 15.75 0.57
C GLY A 251 7.13 15.85 -0.94
N ARG A 252 7.95 16.67 -1.59
CA ARG A 252 7.91 16.83 -3.05
C ARG A 252 8.70 15.77 -3.82
N TRP A 253 9.67 15.11 -3.18
CA TRP A 253 10.62 14.26 -3.89
C TRP A 253 10.79 12.87 -3.28
N LEU A 254 10.78 12.75 -1.95
CA LEU A 254 11.21 11.53 -1.28
C LEU A 254 10.08 10.77 -0.59
N VAL A 255 9.23 11.44 0.20
CA VAL A 255 8.21 10.79 1.00
C VAL A 255 6.89 11.52 0.87
N ALA A 256 5.88 10.85 0.34
CA ALA A 256 4.57 11.45 0.17
C ALA A 256 3.98 11.95 1.50
N SER A 257 3.55 13.21 1.48
CA SER A 257 2.98 13.88 2.65
C SER A 257 1.48 13.60 2.78
N PRO A 258 0.88 13.85 3.97
CA PRO A 258 -0.58 13.83 4.12
C PRO A 258 -1.30 14.67 3.08
N GLN A 259 -0.84 15.92 2.85
CA GLN A 259 -1.46 16.81 1.86
C GLN A 259 -1.44 16.27 0.43
N MET A 260 -0.37 15.57 0.05
CA MET A 260 -0.26 14.95 -1.25
C MET A 260 -1.28 13.79 -1.38
N HIS A 261 -1.39 12.98 -0.36
CA HIS A 261 -2.27 11.82 -0.37
C HIS A 261 -3.76 12.20 -0.19
N GLN A 262 -4.03 13.28 0.54
CA GLN A 262 -5.37 13.89 0.58
C GLN A 262 -5.87 14.28 -0.82
N ILE A 263 -5.00 14.82 -1.69
CA ILE A 263 -5.32 15.09 -3.09
C ILE A 263 -5.67 13.80 -3.82
N HIS A 264 -4.90 12.73 -3.61
CA HIS A 264 -5.15 11.42 -4.21
C HIS A 264 -6.52 10.83 -3.85
N HIS A 265 -7.00 11.03 -2.62
CA HIS A 265 -8.31 10.61 -2.15
C HIS A 265 -9.46 11.58 -2.47
N SER A 266 -9.16 12.67 -3.18
CA SER A 266 -10.15 13.70 -3.49
C SER A 266 -11.22 13.21 -4.47
N ILE A 267 -12.46 13.68 -4.28
CA ILE A 267 -13.55 13.48 -5.23
C ILE A 267 -13.46 14.42 -6.44
N ASP A 268 -12.62 15.45 -6.38
CA ASP A 268 -12.52 16.48 -7.39
C ASP A 268 -11.88 15.94 -8.68
N GLU A 269 -12.46 16.28 -9.83
CA GLU A 269 -12.05 15.79 -11.14
C GLU A 269 -10.58 16.10 -11.49
N GLU A 270 -10.09 17.28 -11.10
CA GLU A 270 -8.72 17.71 -11.35
C GLU A 270 -7.66 16.90 -10.59
N HIS A 271 -8.06 16.23 -9.50
CA HIS A 271 -7.22 15.40 -8.66
C HIS A 271 -7.25 13.92 -9.09
N ARG A 272 -8.11 13.57 -10.04
CA ARG A 272 -8.24 12.19 -10.50
C ARG A 272 -6.93 11.67 -11.08
N ASP A 273 -6.56 10.45 -10.70
CA ASP A 273 -5.34 9.77 -11.16
C ASP A 273 -4.05 10.57 -10.91
N ARG A 274 -3.97 11.23 -9.75
CA ARG A 274 -2.81 11.98 -9.29
C ARG A 274 -2.22 11.37 -8.02
N ASN A 275 -0.92 11.58 -7.83
CA ASN A 275 -0.19 11.35 -6.58
C ASN A 275 -0.28 9.90 -6.05
N PHE A 276 0.09 8.92 -6.85
CA PHE A 276 0.04 7.50 -6.51
C PHE A 276 1.16 7.04 -5.57
N ALA A 277 2.33 7.68 -5.65
CA ALA A 277 3.54 7.12 -5.08
C ALA A 277 3.73 7.42 -3.59
N VAL A 278 4.29 6.46 -2.87
CA VAL A 278 4.89 6.72 -1.55
C VAL A 278 6.15 7.58 -1.69
N CYS A 279 6.92 7.41 -2.80
CA CYS A 279 8.02 8.27 -3.19
C CYS A 279 7.60 9.15 -4.37
N PRO A 280 7.32 10.46 -4.17
CA PRO A 280 6.80 11.37 -5.20
C PRO A 280 7.69 11.55 -6.42
N LEU A 281 8.95 11.13 -6.35
CA LEU A 281 9.85 11.06 -7.50
C LEU A 281 9.19 10.33 -8.69
N TRP A 282 8.47 9.24 -8.42
CA TRP A 282 7.82 8.44 -9.47
C TRP A 282 6.63 9.17 -10.09
N ASP A 283 5.82 9.88 -9.28
CA ASP A 283 4.73 10.71 -9.82
C ASP A 283 5.26 11.80 -10.75
N ARG A 284 6.40 12.40 -10.41
CA ARG A 284 7.05 13.41 -11.24
C ARG A 284 7.61 12.83 -12.54
N LEU A 285 8.28 11.70 -12.46
CA LEU A 285 8.88 11.04 -13.62
C LEU A 285 7.81 10.54 -14.61
N PHE A 286 6.66 10.09 -14.10
CA PHE A 286 5.60 9.51 -14.93
C PHE A 286 4.39 10.43 -15.13
N GLY A 287 4.49 11.71 -14.75
CA GLY A 287 3.53 12.77 -15.07
C GLY A 287 2.22 12.71 -14.28
N THR A 288 2.19 12.03 -13.13
CA THR A 288 1.01 11.95 -12.25
C THR A 288 1.09 12.88 -11.03
N TRP A 289 2.16 13.66 -10.91
CA TRP A 289 2.29 14.66 -9.86
C TRP A 289 1.29 15.80 -10.04
N TYR A 290 0.55 16.15 -8.97
CA TYR A 290 -0.28 17.34 -8.90
C TYR A 290 0.43 18.42 -8.06
N ASP A 291 0.68 19.57 -8.66
CA ASP A 291 1.34 20.72 -8.03
C ASP A 291 0.41 21.96 -7.99
N GLY A 292 -0.89 21.78 -8.20
CA GLY A 292 -1.89 22.85 -8.15
C GLY A 292 -2.16 23.34 -6.73
N PRO A 293 -2.74 24.54 -6.60
CA PRO A 293 -3.02 25.17 -5.31
C PRO A 293 -4.28 24.61 -4.63
N ASN A 294 -5.15 23.93 -5.37
CA ASN A 294 -6.46 23.53 -4.89
C ASN A 294 -6.34 22.37 -3.88
N ARG A 295 -7.14 22.46 -2.84
CA ARG A 295 -7.28 21.41 -1.84
C ARG A 295 -8.54 20.61 -2.11
N PRO A 296 -8.61 19.34 -1.68
CA PRO A 296 -9.83 18.54 -1.82
C PRO A 296 -11.04 19.27 -1.24
N SER A 297 -12.13 19.31 -2.03
CA SER A 297 -13.43 19.78 -1.55
C SER A 297 -14.10 18.76 -0.64
N ALA A 298 -13.88 17.47 -0.92
CA ALA A 298 -14.30 16.32 -0.14
C ALA A 298 -13.47 15.09 -0.50
N TYR A 299 -13.56 14.05 0.33
CA TYR A 299 -12.97 12.75 0.08
C TYR A 299 -14.05 11.73 -0.28
N GLY A 300 -13.65 10.64 -0.91
CA GLY A 300 -14.51 9.54 -1.23
C GLY A 300 -14.75 9.31 -2.71
N ILE A 301 -15.77 8.53 -2.99
CA ILE A 301 -16.26 8.26 -4.33
C ILE A 301 -17.74 8.64 -4.42
N PRO A 302 -18.29 8.89 -5.63
CA PRO A 302 -19.70 9.27 -5.78
C PRO A 302 -20.68 8.24 -5.24
N ASP A 303 -20.33 6.96 -5.25
CA ASP A 303 -21.17 5.87 -4.75
C ASP A 303 -21.09 5.76 -3.23
N ARG A 304 -22.18 6.14 -2.53
CA ARG A 304 -22.29 6.10 -1.07
C ARG A 304 -22.53 4.70 -0.50
N ALA A 305 -22.83 3.70 -1.32
CA ALA A 305 -23.09 2.34 -0.84
C ALA A 305 -21.91 1.74 -0.05
N HIS A 306 -20.68 2.15 -0.38
CA HIS A 306 -19.47 1.73 0.34
C HIS A 306 -19.35 2.31 1.76
N VAL A 307 -20.04 3.41 2.05
CA VAL A 307 -20.11 4.01 3.38
C VAL A 307 -21.30 3.45 4.15
N GLU A 308 -22.44 3.31 3.50
CA GLU A 308 -23.70 2.88 4.14
C GLU A 308 -23.72 1.38 4.45
N ARG A 309 -23.12 0.57 3.59
CA ARG A 309 -23.10 -0.90 3.68
C ARG A 309 -21.72 -1.46 3.36
N PRO A 310 -20.67 -1.09 4.14
CA PRO A 310 -19.28 -1.34 3.78
C PRO A 310 -18.95 -2.81 3.52
N LEU A 311 -19.39 -3.73 4.39
CA LEU A 311 -19.10 -5.16 4.23
C LEU A 311 -19.82 -5.78 3.02
N THR A 312 -21.07 -5.40 2.79
CA THR A 312 -21.83 -5.88 1.62
C THR A 312 -21.19 -5.40 0.33
N GLN A 313 -20.84 -4.12 0.25
CA GLN A 313 -20.28 -3.55 -0.93
C GLN A 313 -18.87 -4.10 -1.22
N TRP A 314 -18.09 -4.31 -0.19
CA TRP A 314 -16.80 -4.97 -0.28
C TRP A 314 -16.89 -6.39 -0.90
N MET A 315 -17.88 -7.21 -0.50
CA MET A 315 -18.12 -8.52 -1.12
C MET A 315 -18.58 -8.41 -2.57
N ILE A 316 -19.43 -7.43 -2.86
CA ILE A 316 -19.90 -7.15 -4.24
C ILE A 316 -18.72 -6.77 -5.13
N ASP A 317 -17.77 -5.97 -4.64
CA ASP A 317 -16.59 -5.56 -5.38
C ASP A 317 -15.71 -6.76 -5.78
N ILE A 318 -15.49 -7.70 -4.87
CA ILE A 318 -14.77 -8.95 -5.15
C ILE A 318 -15.49 -9.76 -6.22
N TRP A 319 -16.81 -9.91 -6.08
CA TRP A 319 -17.59 -10.65 -7.07
C TRP A 319 -17.56 -9.98 -8.46
N ILE A 320 -17.69 -8.66 -8.54
CA ILE A 320 -17.59 -7.91 -9.80
C ILE A 320 -16.22 -8.14 -10.44
N PHE A 321 -15.14 -8.04 -9.65
CA PHE A 321 -13.78 -8.25 -10.13
C PHE A 321 -13.62 -9.62 -10.80
N TYR A 322 -13.99 -10.71 -10.13
CA TYR A 322 -13.88 -12.05 -10.71
C TYR A 322 -14.81 -12.26 -11.90
N ARG A 323 -16.02 -11.72 -11.86
CA ARG A 323 -16.94 -11.73 -13.01
C ARG A 323 -16.33 -11.08 -14.24
N GLU A 324 -15.68 -9.93 -14.09
CA GLU A 324 -15.04 -9.23 -15.21
C GLU A 324 -13.81 -10.00 -15.74
N ILE A 325 -13.03 -10.65 -14.87
CA ILE A 325 -11.95 -11.56 -15.31
C ILE A 325 -12.52 -12.69 -16.16
N VAL A 326 -13.54 -13.38 -15.66
CA VAL A 326 -14.17 -14.50 -16.41
C VAL A 326 -14.70 -14.03 -17.76
N ARG A 327 -15.39 -12.90 -17.81
CA ARG A 327 -15.89 -12.30 -19.06
C ARG A 327 -14.75 -11.99 -20.03
N SER A 328 -13.67 -11.43 -19.56
CA SER A 328 -12.49 -11.08 -20.36
C SER A 328 -11.84 -12.33 -20.95
N VAL A 329 -11.68 -13.39 -20.14
CA VAL A 329 -11.13 -14.68 -20.59
C VAL A 329 -12.04 -15.34 -21.62
N VAL A 330 -13.34 -15.41 -21.35
CA VAL A 330 -14.32 -15.98 -22.31
C VAL A 330 -14.30 -15.20 -23.63
N GLY A 331 -14.30 -13.87 -23.57
CA GLY A 331 -14.22 -13.02 -24.77
C GLY A 331 -12.94 -13.24 -25.57
N MET A 332 -11.80 -13.41 -24.88
CA MET A 332 -10.52 -13.73 -25.52
C MET A 332 -10.57 -15.10 -26.22
N LEU A 333 -11.08 -16.11 -25.55
CA LEU A 333 -11.21 -17.47 -26.11
C LEU A 333 -12.15 -17.48 -27.34
N GLN A 334 -13.23 -16.72 -27.32
CA GLN A 334 -14.12 -16.57 -28.46
C GLN A 334 -13.41 -15.93 -29.67
N ARG A 335 -12.62 -14.86 -29.43
CA ARG A 335 -11.82 -14.21 -30.50
C ARG A 335 -10.79 -15.17 -31.10
N ILE A 336 -10.10 -15.97 -30.29
CA ILE A 336 -9.15 -16.95 -30.76
C ILE A 336 -9.85 -18.00 -31.66
N ARG A 337 -11.02 -18.51 -31.22
CA ARG A 337 -11.80 -19.46 -32.00
C ARG A 337 -12.23 -18.86 -33.35
N THR A 338 -12.74 -17.63 -33.35
CA THR A 338 -13.14 -16.94 -34.60
C THR A 338 -11.94 -16.74 -35.51
N PHE A 339 -10.79 -16.33 -34.99
CA PHE A 339 -9.57 -16.16 -35.77
C PHE A 339 -9.12 -17.49 -36.40
N SER A 340 -9.13 -18.58 -35.65
CA SER A 340 -8.77 -19.92 -36.14
C SER A 340 -9.71 -20.40 -37.24
N SER A 341 -11.02 -20.15 -37.11
CA SER A 341 -12.00 -20.55 -38.14
C SER A 341 -11.84 -19.74 -39.45
N VAL A 342 -11.56 -18.45 -39.36
CA VAL A 342 -11.29 -17.59 -40.53
C VAL A 342 -10.01 -18.06 -41.24
N THR A 343 -8.95 -18.38 -40.49
CA THR A 343 -7.70 -18.86 -41.09
C THR A 343 -7.87 -20.21 -41.78
N GLN A 344 -8.68 -21.11 -41.23
CA GLN A 344 -8.99 -22.39 -41.87
C GLN A 344 -9.80 -22.20 -43.21
N GLN A 345 -10.78 -21.30 -43.19
CA GLN A 345 -11.57 -21.00 -44.39
C GLN A 345 -10.72 -20.38 -45.51
N THR A 346 -9.83 -19.45 -45.17
CA THR A 346 -8.90 -18.86 -46.14
C THR A 346 -7.91 -19.87 -46.69
N SER A 347 -7.42 -20.80 -45.89
CA SER A 347 -6.52 -21.88 -46.33
C SER A 347 -7.25 -22.85 -47.28
N GLN A 348 -8.48 -23.26 -46.95
CA GLN A 348 -9.29 -24.14 -47.82
C GLN A 348 -9.70 -23.47 -49.14
N ALA A 349 -9.98 -22.16 -49.11
CA ALA A 349 -10.29 -21.41 -50.34
C ALA A 349 -9.07 -21.26 -51.26
N ALA A 350 -7.85 -21.23 -50.71
CA ALA A 350 -6.61 -21.18 -51.48
C ALA A 350 -6.22 -22.53 -52.11
N GLU A 351 -6.68 -23.65 -51.52
CA GLU A 351 -6.41 -25.00 -52.02
C GLU A 351 -7.43 -25.51 -53.07
N THR A 352 -8.54 -24.77 -53.31
CA THR A 352 -9.53 -25.17 -54.32
C THR A 352 -9.00 -24.78 -55.69
N PRO A 353 -8.63 -25.74 -56.59
CA PRO A 353 -8.14 -25.39 -57.91
C PRO A 353 -9.26 -24.75 -58.73
N ALA A 354 -8.95 -23.64 -59.39
CA ALA A 354 -9.86 -23.02 -60.32
C ALA A 354 -10.27 -24.07 -61.40
N SER A 355 -11.56 -24.38 -61.46
CA SER A 355 -12.08 -25.24 -62.51
C SER A 355 -11.84 -24.55 -63.87
N VAL A 356 -10.95 -25.13 -64.67
CA VAL A 356 -10.71 -24.70 -66.04
C VAL A 356 -12.01 -24.97 -66.86
N PRO A 357 -12.60 -24.00 -67.47
CA PRO A 357 -13.74 -24.30 -68.37
C PRO A 357 -13.26 -25.17 -69.53
N ALA A 358 -13.91 -26.32 -69.72
CA ALA A 358 -13.71 -27.14 -70.95
C ALA A 358 -14.30 -26.41 -72.11
N GLU A 359 -13.47 -26.11 -73.14
CA GLU A 359 -13.91 -25.68 -74.46
C GLU A 359 -14.68 -26.76 -75.28
#